data_2a8be74c9ef504d828709b4aa3aaf6c1
#
_entry.id   2a8be74c9ef504d828709b4aa3aaf6c1
#
_cell.length_a   1.000
_cell.length_b   1.000
_cell.length_c   1.000
_cell.angle_alpha   90.00
_cell.angle_beta   90.00
_cell.angle_gamma   90.00
#
_symmetry.space_group_name_H-M   'P 1'
#
loop_
_entity.id
_entity.type
_entity.pdbx_description
1 polymer ?
#
loop_
_entity_poly.entity_id
_entity_poly.type
_entity_poly.pdbx_seq_one_letter_code
_entity_poly.pdbx_strand_id
1 'polypeptide(L)'
;MKLGGNDGMFDTALSMNPTMPLYDDKGNYYQPSSPTGARNPVAELKDIDNNGQRLYVLGTAEAKLNILRSEKQTLNTSLSYSLHYNDLKQQYFTPSTSGESYWNGYKGRAEVTYQKWYTQRLEWLVNYALDVQNHSIKAVAGYTYENAHWERLQASNNDFAYDNIKWHDLGSGSYLTDGKAQMATGQSASKLIGTFGRINYNWKKLLMASASIRYEGSTKFGKNHKWGAFPSASIAWEIANMDFMKNASKVVKSLKPRISYGVTGRSDFDSYLSLATYSTKGSYLMNGEWVKGYAPSVNANPELGWEKSLSVNIGVDFVLWNRLRGSIDWFDRQSKDLLYNYTAPQPPFVYNNILVNVGTTQNRGIELSIDGDIFKGTKVEWTSGINYSYGTTKLKVLSNNMYQASYVELYQKPGVGTSEYFFRVQEGGKVGQFYGYEYAGVEDGKMLIYTDEGEKVPVSEADAKYKRYIGNGTPTSFLSWNNTLRYKNFDLSIFFRGAFGFDIFNMRRYGMGLQGAGTDNVLRDAYLKDKNIVTGGGVISSFFLEKGDYFKLENVTLGYNFTPKPNKILNSMRVFVSAKNLFTLTGYSGNDPSIVSVNGLTPGVDSNSAYPTATQLSLGLTLRFK
;
A
#
# COMPACT_ATOMS: atom_id res chain seq x y z
N MET A 1 22.97 6.19 9.97
CA MET A 1 22.54 5.45 8.79
C MET A 1 22.26 6.48 7.71
N LYS A 2 22.97 6.43 6.57
CA LYS A 2 22.61 7.26 5.43
C LYS A 2 21.21 6.79 5.01
N LEU A 3 20.21 7.63 5.11
CA LEU A 3 18.87 7.30 4.64
C LEU A 3 18.97 7.21 3.12
N GLY A 4 18.77 6.02 2.60
CA GLY A 4 18.95 5.75 1.19
C GLY A 4 18.09 6.67 0.34
N GLY A 5 18.69 6.98 -0.75
CA GLY A 5 18.25 7.51 -2.00
C GLY A 5 16.97 8.33 -2.07
N ASN A 6 17.13 9.43 -2.68
CA ASN A 6 16.08 10.16 -3.36
C ASN A 6 15.28 9.16 -4.23
N ASP A 7 14.00 8.94 -3.99
CA ASP A 7 13.15 8.03 -4.77
C ASP A 7 13.13 8.39 -6.27
N GLY A 8 13.46 9.65 -6.63
CA GLY A 8 13.64 10.12 -7.99
C GLY A 8 15.00 9.82 -8.63
N MET A 9 15.98 9.28 -7.91
CA MET A 9 17.35 9.08 -8.42
C MET A 9 17.40 8.13 -9.62
N PHE A 10 16.61 7.05 -9.56
CA PHE A 10 16.56 6.08 -10.65
C PHE A 10 15.93 6.70 -11.91
N ASP A 11 14.89 7.48 -11.75
CA ASP A 11 14.25 8.23 -12.84
C ASP A 11 15.21 9.28 -13.43
N THR A 12 15.90 10.03 -12.56
CA THR A 12 16.94 11.00 -12.97
C THR A 12 18.03 10.32 -13.78
N ALA A 13 18.54 9.16 -13.34
CA ALA A 13 19.57 8.41 -14.04
C ALA A 13 19.10 7.85 -15.39
N LEU A 14 17.84 7.44 -15.50
CA LEU A 14 17.23 6.99 -16.75
C LEU A 14 16.98 8.13 -17.73
N SER A 15 16.54 9.28 -17.22
CA SER A 15 16.15 10.43 -18.04
C SER A 15 17.35 11.21 -18.55
N MET A 16 18.49 11.15 -17.88
CA MET A 16 19.67 11.91 -18.27
C MET A 16 20.19 11.48 -19.65
N ASN A 17 20.45 12.47 -20.51
CA ASN A 17 21.03 12.24 -21.83
C ASN A 17 22.41 11.58 -21.70
N PRO A 18 22.67 10.41 -22.27
CA PRO A 18 23.91 9.67 -22.13
C PRO A 18 25.12 10.34 -22.81
N THR A 19 24.89 11.36 -23.64
CA THR A 19 25.99 12.14 -24.30
C THR A 19 26.48 13.31 -23.44
N MET A 20 25.81 13.61 -22.31
CA MET A 20 26.24 14.66 -21.40
C MET A 20 27.49 14.24 -20.63
N PRO A 21 28.50 15.15 -20.46
CA PRO A 21 29.70 14.85 -19.72
C PRO A 21 29.41 14.68 -18.23
N LEU A 22 30.22 13.86 -17.54
CA LEU A 22 30.10 13.70 -16.09
C LEU A 22 30.60 14.94 -15.33
N TYR A 23 31.66 15.58 -15.85
CA TYR A 23 32.31 16.76 -15.27
C TYR A 23 32.32 17.91 -16.27
N ASP A 24 32.28 19.12 -15.75
CA ASP A 24 32.55 20.34 -16.51
C ASP A 24 34.07 20.57 -16.72
N ASP A 25 34.44 21.60 -17.47
CA ASP A 25 35.86 21.96 -17.76
C ASP A 25 36.64 22.36 -16.49
N LYS A 26 35.98 22.63 -15.38
CA LYS A 26 36.57 22.99 -14.09
C LYS A 26 36.68 21.78 -13.13
N GLY A 27 36.25 20.61 -13.57
CA GLY A 27 36.27 19.38 -12.77
C GLY A 27 35.12 19.23 -11.77
N ASN A 28 34.08 20.10 -11.79
CA ASN A 28 32.85 19.93 -11.03
C ASN A 28 31.91 19.02 -11.78
N TYR A 29 30.93 18.44 -11.06
CA TYR A 29 29.87 17.68 -11.71
C TYR A 29 29.09 18.59 -12.67
N TYR A 30 29.02 18.17 -13.94
CA TYR A 30 28.26 18.90 -14.95
C TYR A 30 26.79 18.98 -14.56
N GLN A 31 26.22 20.18 -14.61
CA GLN A 31 24.79 20.40 -14.39
C GLN A 31 24.14 20.92 -15.68
N PRO A 32 23.05 20.28 -16.17
CA PRO A 32 22.33 20.79 -17.35
C PRO A 32 21.84 22.23 -17.12
N SER A 33 21.82 23.04 -18.16
CA SER A 33 21.40 24.44 -18.07
C SER A 33 19.87 24.61 -17.86
N SER A 34 19.08 23.59 -18.16
CA SER A 34 17.64 23.65 -18.00
C SER A 34 17.20 23.22 -16.60
N PRO A 35 16.44 24.05 -15.86
CA PRO A 35 15.93 23.69 -14.54
C PRO A 35 14.85 22.57 -14.59
N THR A 36 14.33 22.26 -15.77
CA THR A 36 13.39 21.16 -16.02
C THR A 36 14.07 19.88 -16.51
N GLY A 37 15.37 19.93 -16.81
CA GLY A 37 16.15 18.77 -17.25
C GLY A 37 16.54 17.84 -16.11
N ALA A 38 16.99 16.64 -16.47
CA ALA A 38 17.49 15.68 -15.50
C ALA A 38 18.79 16.20 -14.86
N ARG A 39 18.86 16.14 -13.52
CA ARG A 39 20.07 16.49 -12.76
C ARG A 39 21.15 15.43 -12.95
N ASN A 40 22.42 15.79 -12.73
CA ASN A 40 23.51 14.82 -12.77
C ASN A 40 23.34 13.78 -11.64
N PRO A 41 23.00 12.50 -11.95
CA PRO A 41 22.67 11.50 -10.94
C PRO A 41 23.86 11.12 -10.07
N VAL A 42 25.09 11.26 -10.57
CA VAL A 42 26.30 10.95 -9.80
C VAL A 42 26.55 12.03 -8.75
N ALA A 43 26.33 13.30 -9.11
CA ALA A 43 26.39 14.42 -8.16
C ALA A 43 25.36 14.24 -7.05
N GLU A 44 24.11 13.93 -7.40
CA GLU A 44 23.04 13.69 -6.44
C GLU A 44 23.39 12.55 -5.45
N LEU A 45 24.01 11.47 -5.93
CA LEU A 45 24.41 10.34 -5.09
C LEU A 45 25.58 10.64 -4.16
N LYS A 46 26.54 11.45 -4.60
CA LYS A 46 27.78 11.66 -3.87
C LYS A 46 27.77 12.89 -2.98
N ASP A 47 27.14 13.95 -3.44
CA ASP A 47 27.24 15.26 -2.81
C ASP A 47 26.12 15.52 -1.79
N ILE A 48 24.96 14.89 -1.97
CA ILE A 48 23.86 15.05 -1.03
C ILE A 48 24.08 14.17 0.21
N ASP A 49 24.04 14.81 1.36
CA ASP A 49 24.01 14.13 2.64
C ASP A 49 22.59 14.05 3.18
N ASN A 50 22.09 12.82 3.36
CA ASN A 50 20.81 12.56 3.99
C ASN A 50 21.01 11.53 5.12
N ASN A 51 21.13 12.02 6.34
CA ASN A 51 21.41 11.20 7.52
C ASN A 51 20.17 11.09 8.41
N GLY A 52 19.91 9.90 8.91
CA GLY A 52 18.80 9.67 9.85
C GLY A 52 19.20 8.80 11.02
N GLN A 53 18.73 9.21 12.19
CA GLN A 53 18.78 8.42 13.41
C GLN A 53 17.36 8.13 13.84
N ARG A 54 17.05 6.86 14.10
CA ARG A 54 15.73 6.45 14.56
C ARG A 54 15.88 5.62 15.83
N LEU A 55 15.17 6.04 16.88
CA LEU A 55 14.93 5.25 18.07
C LEU A 55 13.52 4.65 17.97
N TYR A 56 13.44 3.35 18.03
CA TYR A 56 12.18 2.61 17.99
C TYR A 56 12.08 1.75 19.24
N VAL A 57 11.02 1.99 20.04
CA VAL A 57 10.76 1.22 21.26
C VAL A 57 9.35 0.63 21.16
N LEU A 58 9.29 -0.67 21.28
CA LEU A 58 8.05 -1.42 21.41
C LEU A 58 8.08 -2.18 22.72
N GLY A 59 7.15 -1.89 23.61
CA GLY A 59 7.03 -2.53 24.90
C GLY A 59 5.59 -2.92 25.21
N THR A 60 5.40 -4.09 25.81
CA THR A 60 4.10 -4.54 26.32
C THR A 60 4.30 -5.14 27.68
N ALA A 61 3.47 -4.72 28.64
CA ALA A 61 3.36 -5.31 29.97
C ALA A 61 1.94 -5.87 30.13
N GLU A 62 1.82 -7.11 30.58
CA GLU A 62 0.55 -7.77 30.83
C GLU A 62 0.50 -8.32 32.25
N ALA A 63 -0.61 -8.07 32.94
CA ALA A 63 -0.96 -8.70 34.19
C ALA A 63 -2.20 -9.58 33.98
N LYS A 64 -2.10 -10.87 34.31
CA LYS A 64 -3.17 -11.85 34.18
C LYS A 64 -3.55 -12.45 35.51
N LEU A 65 -4.84 -12.45 35.82
CA LEU A 65 -5.41 -13.05 37.02
C LEU A 65 -6.35 -14.20 36.61
N ASN A 66 -6.08 -15.40 37.11
CA ASN A 66 -7.00 -16.53 37.00
C ASN A 66 -7.95 -16.50 38.21
N ILE A 67 -9.21 -16.15 37.95
CA ILE A 67 -10.25 -16.01 39.00
C ILE A 67 -10.83 -17.37 39.34
N LEU A 68 -11.09 -18.19 38.32
CA LEU A 68 -11.63 -19.54 38.46
C LEU A 68 -10.89 -20.50 37.52
N ARG A 69 -10.50 -21.64 38.04
CA ARG A 69 -9.89 -22.71 37.27
C ARG A 69 -10.38 -24.06 37.77
N SER A 70 -11.18 -24.74 36.96
CA SER A 70 -11.61 -26.11 37.20
C SER A 70 -11.51 -26.92 35.90
N GLU A 71 -11.74 -28.21 35.97
CA GLU A 71 -11.75 -29.09 34.77
C GLU A 71 -12.84 -28.68 33.75
N LYS A 72 -13.93 -28.10 34.21
CA LYS A 72 -15.08 -27.77 33.35
C LYS A 72 -15.15 -26.29 32.97
N GLN A 73 -14.52 -25.40 33.72
CA GLN A 73 -14.66 -23.97 33.47
C GLN A 73 -13.41 -23.18 33.93
N THR A 74 -13.15 -22.12 33.18
CA THR A 74 -12.11 -21.16 33.51
C THR A 74 -12.64 -19.74 33.37
N LEU A 75 -12.25 -18.87 34.30
CA LEU A 75 -12.48 -17.44 34.23
C LEU A 75 -11.14 -16.74 34.53
N ASN A 76 -10.71 -15.92 33.61
CA ASN A 76 -9.52 -15.10 33.82
C ASN A 76 -9.75 -13.68 33.29
N THR A 77 -9.00 -12.76 33.87
CA THR A 77 -8.93 -11.38 33.38
C THR A 77 -7.49 -10.98 33.16
N SER A 78 -7.26 -10.17 32.15
CA SER A 78 -5.94 -9.60 31.88
C SER A 78 -6.03 -8.11 31.56
N LEU A 79 -5.05 -7.37 32.06
CA LEU A 79 -4.83 -5.96 31.75
C LEU A 79 -3.47 -5.83 31.08
N SER A 80 -3.44 -5.31 29.86
CA SER A 80 -2.21 -5.07 29.13
C SER A 80 -2.06 -3.59 28.77
N TYR A 81 -0.83 -3.10 28.89
CA TYR A 81 -0.43 -1.79 28.42
C TYR A 81 0.69 -1.95 27.40
N SER A 82 0.51 -1.36 26.23
CA SER A 82 1.48 -1.37 25.15
C SER A 82 1.90 0.06 24.80
N LEU A 83 3.19 0.24 24.62
CA LEU A 83 3.80 1.48 24.13
C LEU A 83 4.53 1.20 22.83
N HIS A 84 4.17 1.95 21.80
CA HIS A 84 4.89 2.04 20.55
C HIS A 84 5.45 3.47 20.46
N TYR A 85 6.74 3.63 20.55
CA TYR A 85 7.42 4.92 20.49
C TYR A 85 8.43 4.93 19.35
N ASN A 86 8.44 6.01 18.58
CA ASN A 86 9.33 6.20 17.45
C ASN A 86 9.79 7.66 17.43
N ASP A 87 11.10 7.86 17.47
CA ASP A 87 11.76 9.16 17.39
C ASP A 87 12.68 9.14 16.17
N LEU A 88 12.55 10.12 15.28
CA LEU A 88 13.35 10.27 14.08
C LEU A 88 14.00 11.66 14.08
N LYS A 89 15.31 11.68 14.06
CA LYS A 89 16.12 12.84 13.69
C LYS A 89 16.63 12.65 12.27
N GLN A 90 16.28 13.54 11.36
CA GLN A 90 16.76 13.57 9.98
C GLN A 90 17.56 14.84 9.74
N GLN A 91 18.68 14.71 9.04
CA GLN A 91 19.61 15.78 8.71
C GLN A 91 19.91 15.69 7.21
N TYR A 92 19.59 16.75 6.51
CA TYR A 92 19.73 16.83 5.06
C TYR A 92 20.62 18.01 4.68
N PHE A 93 21.50 17.80 3.72
CA PHE A 93 22.36 18.85 3.17
C PHE A 93 22.59 18.64 1.68
N THR A 94 22.46 19.72 0.90
CA THR A 94 22.89 19.83 -0.48
C THR A 94 23.96 20.92 -0.59
N PRO A 95 25.12 20.62 -1.23
CA PRO A 95 26.22 21.59 -1.35
C PRO A 95 25.91 22.70 -2.37
N SER A 96 26.73 23.73 -2.35
CA SER A 96 26.67 24.86 -3.29
C SER A 96 26.83 24.46 -4.75
N THR A 97 27.50 23.33 -5.02
CA THR A 97 27.73 22.75 -6.35
C THR A 97 26.62 21.86 -6.85
N SER A 98 25.61 21.59 -6.03
CA SER A 98 24.46 20.73 -6.39
C SER A 98 23.58 21.37 -7.46
N GLY A 99 22.90 20.53 -8.26
CA GLY A 99 21.91 21.02 -9.23
C GLY A 99 20.78 21.81 -8.57
N GLU A 100 20.39 21.44 -7.36
CA GLU A 100 19.37 22.18 -6.59
C GLU A 100 19.83 23.59 -6.27
N SER A 101 21.07 23.75 -5.77
CA SER A 101 21.66 25.05 -5.46
C SER A 101 21.86 25.90 -6.71
N TYR A 102 22.38 25.30 -7.77
CA TYR A 102 22.62 25.98 -9.05
C TYR A 102 21.33 26.59 -9.63
N TRP A 103 20.25 25.83 -9.71
CA TRP A 103 19.02 26.31 -10.32
C TRP A 103 18.21 27.26 -9.43
N ASN A 104 18.31 27.13 -8.12
CA ASN A 104 17.61 28.02 -7.19
C ASN A 104 18.42 29.26 -6.81
N GLY A 105 19.68 29.37 -7.25
CA GLY A 105 20.52 30.55 -7.08
C GLY A 105 20.99 30.77 -5.64
N TYR A 106 21.17 29.71 -4.85
CA TYR A 106 21.74 29.81 -3.50
C TYR A 106 22.97 28.89 -3.31
N LYS A 107 23.77 29.15 -2.29
CA LYS A 107 24.96 28.37 -1.95
C LYS A 107 24.66 27.36 -0.85
N GLY A 108 24.24 26.18 -1.26
CA GLY A 108 23.94 25.10 -0.34
C GLY A 108 22.62 25.27 0.45
N ARG A 109 22.06 24.15 0.90
CA ARG A 109 20.87 24.08 1.76
C ARG A 109 21.08 23.05 2.86
N ALA A 110 20.74 23.40 4.08
CA ALA A 110 20.72 22.49 5.20
C ALA A 110 19.33 22.44 5.84
N GLU A 111 18.93 21.25 6.26
CA GLU A 111 17.65 21.01 6.94
C GLU A 111 17.83 20.03 8.10
N VAL A 112 17.17 20.30 9.21
CA VAL A 112 17.05 19.38 10.34
C VAL A 112 15.59 19.18 10.65
N THR A 113 15.16 17.93 10.70
CA THR A 113 13.82 17.54 11.07
C THR A 113 13.85 16.58 12.26
N TYR A 114 13.06 16.89 13.28
CA TYR A 114 12.74 16.02 14.40
C TYR A 114 11.29 15.60 14.30
N GLN A 115 11.03 14.30 14.38
CA GLN A 115 9.66 13.76 14.38
C GLN A 115 9.54 12.72 15.47
N LYS A 116 8.45 12.78 16.20
CA LYS A 116 8.15 11.86 17.28
C LYS A 116 6.73 11.36 17.15
N TRP A 117 6.57 10.04 17.23
CA TRP A 117 5.28 9.36 17.27
C TRP A 117 5.23 8.47 18.50
N TYR A 118 4.11 8.46 19.15
CA TYR A 118 3.84 7.41 20.10
C TYR A 118 2.38 6.98 20.05
N THR A 119 2.16 5.69 20.27
CA THR A 119 0.84 5.11 20.47
C THR A 119 0.86 4.34 21.77
N GLN A 120 -0.04 4.70 22.66
CA GLN A 120 -0.26 4.05 23.95
C GLN A 120 -1.59 3.31 23.87
N ARG A 121 -1.60 2.03 24.22
CA ARG A 121 -2.80 1.21 24.21
C ARG A 121 -2.97 0.51 25.55
N LEU A 122 -4.14 0.68 26.14
CA LEU A 122 -4.62 -0.08 27.28
C LEU A 122 -5.69 -1.04 26.80
N GLU A 123 -5.56 -2.31 27.18
CA GLU A 123 -6.54 -3.34 26.87
C GLU A 123 -6.86 -4.14 28.14
N TRP A 124 -8.15 -4.23 28.44
CA TRP A 124 -8.66 -5.05 29.53
C TRP A 124 -9.59 -6.13 28.97
N LEU A 125 -9.30 -7.39 29.28
CA LEU A 125 -10.03 -8.55 28.78
C LEU A 125 -10.56 -9.37 29.94
N VAL A 126 -11.76 -9.91 29.77
CA VAL A 126 -12.35 -10.95 30.62
C VAL A 126 -12.68 -12.14 29.74
N ASN A 127 -12.08 -13.29 30.02
CA ASN A 127 -12.26 -14.52 29.28
C ASN A 127 -12.94 -15.57 30.14
N TYR A 128 -14.00 -16.17 29.63
CA TYR A 128 -14.70 -17.29 30.24
C TYR A 128 -14.75 -18.47 29.28
N ALA A 129 -14.44 -19.66 29.77
CA ALA A 129 -14.62 -20.89 29.02
C ALA A 129 -15.35 -21.91 29.89
N LEU A 130 -16.31 -22.61 29.27
CA LEU A 130 -17.12 -23.67 29.87
C LEU A 130 -17.13 -24.87 28.92
N ASP A 131 -16.69 -26.02 29.41
CA ASP A 131 -16.76 -27.30 28.72
C ASP A 131 -17.57 -28.28 29.55
N VAL A 132 -18.81 -28.58 29.11
CA VAL A 132 -19.74 -29.49 29.81
C VAL A 132 -20.32 -30.48 28.82
N GLN A 133 -20.02 -31.75 29.01
CA GLN A 133 -20.45 -32.85 28.14
C GLN A 133 -20.12 -32.58 26.66
N ASN A 134 -21.16 -32.27 25.90
CA ASN A 134 -21.11 -32.04 24.46
C ASN A 134 -21.08 -30.54 24.08
N HIS A 135 -21.01 -29.65 25.06
CA HIS A 135 -21.12 -28.21 24.90
C HIS A 135 -19.81 -27.54 25.31
N SER A 136 -19.25 -26.74 24.42
CA SER A 136 -18.10 -25.85 24.72
C SER A 136 -18.52 -24.43 24.40
N ILE A 137 -18.42 -23.55 25.39
CA ILE A 137 -18.72 -22.13 25.28
C ILE A 137 -17.43 -21.37 25.62
N LYS A 138 -17.01 -20.45 24.77
CA LYS A 138 -15.93 -19.51 25.04
C LYS A 138 -16.45 -18.10 24.83
N ALA A 139 -16.40 -17.29 25.87
CA ALA A 139 -16.81 -15.90 25.82
C ALA A 139 -15.64 -14.99 26.17
N VAL A 140 -15.57 -13.85 25.51
CA VAL A 140 -14.65 -12.76 25.86
C VAL A 140 -15.40 -11.45 25.85
N ALA A 141 -15.16 -10.61 26.86
CA ALA A 141 -15.54 -9.21 26.87
C ALA A 141 -14.28 -8.37 27.04
N GLY A 142 -14.23 -7.22 26.39
CA GLY A 142 -13.05 -6.38 26.40
C GLY A 142 -13.34 -4.90 26.32
N TYR A 143 -12.41 -4.13 26.86
CA TYR A 143 -12.32 -2.68 26.72
C TYR A 143 -10.95 -2.31 26.19
N THR A 144 -10.91 -1.39 25.21
CA THR A 144 -9.67 -0.88 24.62
C THR A 144 -9.68 0.64 24.65
N TYR A 145 -8.53 1.22 24.98
CA TYR A 145 -8.26 2.64 24.85
C TYR A 145 -6.93 2.83 24.13
N GLU A 146 -6.92 3.64 23.10
CA GLU A 146 -5.73 3.99 22.36
C GLU A 146 -5.58 5.51 22.28
N ASN A 147 -4.35 5.99 22.49
CA ASN A 147 -3.95 7.39 22.35
C ASN A 147 -2.74 7.45 21.41
N ALA A 148 -2.95 8.01 20.22
CA ALA A 148 -1.91 8.24 19.24
C ALA A 148 -1.56 9.72 19.19
N HIS A 149 -0.27 10.01 19.13
CA HIS A 149 0.27 11.36 19.10
C HIS A 149 1.43 11.45 18.11
N TRP A 150 1.49 12.55 17.37
CA TRP A 150 2.58 12.88 16.46
C TRP A 150 2.95 14.35 16.61
N GLU A 151 4.24 14.62 16.61
CA GLU A 151 4.79 15.97 16.58
C GLU A 151 6.00 16.05 15.65
N ARG A 152 6.21 17.22 15.07
CA ARG A 152 7.31 17.52 14.17
C ARG A 152 7.83 18.93 14.43
N LEU A 153 9.16 19.07 14.39
CA LEU A 153 9.89 20.32 14.24
C LEU A 153 10.80 20.18 13.01
N GLN A 154 10.72 21.14 12.10
CA GLN A 154 11.60 21.26 10.95
C GLN A 154 12.18 22.66 10.89
N ALA A 155 13.48 22.76 10.67
CA ALA A 155 14.15 24.02 10.39
C ALA A 155 15.08 23.82 9.19
N SER A 156 15.07 24.79 8.25
CA SER A 156 15.97 24.79 7.11
C SER A 156 16.48 26.22 6.83
N ASN A 157 17.70 26.28 6.36
CA ASN A 157 18.31 27.52 5.91
C ASN A 157 19.15 27.26 4.65
N ASN A 158 19.40 28.29 3.88
CA ASN A 158 20.12 28.25 2.62
C ASN A 158 21.22 29.30 2.58
N ASP A 159 22.07 29.22 1.54
CA ASP A 159 23.09 30.22 1.21
C ASP A 159 24.17 30.31 2.27
N PHE A 160 24.88 29.19 2.46
CA PHE A 160 26.00 29.08 3.39
C PHE A 160 27.32 29.56 2.77
N ALA A 161 28.17 30.20 3.58
CA ALA A 161 29.48 30.64 3.13
C ALA A 161 30.39 29.45 2.77
N TYR A 162 30.24 28.32 3.46
CA TYR A 162 31.06 27.12 3.30
C TYR A 162 30.20 25.85 3.42
N ASP A 163 30.37 24.91 2.49
CA ASP A 163 29.62 23.64 2.44
C ASP A 163 29.92 22.69 3.62
N ASN A 164 31.10 22.82 4.25
CA ASN A 164 31.49 21.95 5.37
C ASN A 164 30.72 22.22 6.67
N ILE A 165 30.02 23.34 6.77
CA ILE A 165 29.12 23.66 7.91
C ILE A 165 27.96 22.69 7.97
N LYS A 166 27.40 22.35 6.80
CA LYS A 166 26.22 21.46 6.67
C LYS A 166 25.10 21.91 7.59
N TRP A 167 24.52 20.96 8.36
CA TRP A 167 23.44 21.20 9.33
C TRP A 167 23.95 21.53 10.74
N HIS A 168 25.25 21.65 10.95
CA HIS A 168 25.82 21.86 12.30
C HIS A 168 25.57 23.28 12.82
N ASP A 169 25.42 24.24 11.93
CA ASP A 169 25.05 25.62 12.25
C ASP A 169 24.09 26.18 11.21
N LEU A 170 22.79 25.92 11.42
CA LEU A 170 21.75 26.46 10.55
C LEU A 170 21.68 28.01 10.60
N GLY A 171 22.15 28.63 11.69
CA GLY A 171 22.14 30.08 11.86
C GLY A 171 23.06 30.82 10.90
N SER A 172 24.09 30.16 10.37
CA SER A 172 25.09 30.78 9.50
C SER A 172 24.66 30.99 8.04
N GLY A 173 23.55 30.40 7.60
CA GLY A 173 23.01 30.66 6.27
C GLY A 173 22.34 32.03 6.16
N SER A 174 22.56 32.76 5.05
CA SER A 174 22.11 34.14 4.88
C SER A 174 20.60 34.30 4.78
N TYR A 175 19.86 33.24 4.38
CA TYR A 175 18.40 33.28 4.28
C TYR A 175 17.71 33.55 5.63
N LEU A 176 18.38 33.28 6.76
CA LEU A 176 17.84 33.66 8.07
C LEU A 176 17.78 35.17 8.23
N THR A 177 18.87 35.86 7.88
CA THR A 177 18.96 37.33 7.92
C THR A 177 18.01 37.98 6.92
N ASP A 178 17.84 37.35 5.76
CA ASP A 178 16.94 37.81 4.70
C ASP A 178 15.46 37.54 4.99
N GLY A 179 15.14 36.86 6.11
CA GLY A 179 13.78 36.47 6.44
C GLY A 179 13.19 35.36 5.55
N LYS A 180 14.05 34.58 4.87
CA LYS A 180 13.67 33.51 3.94
C LYS A 180 13.88 32.10 4.52
N ALA A 181 14.59 31.97 5.66
CA ALA A 181 14.75 30.69 6.34
C ALA A 181 13.38 30.13 6.77
N GLN A 182 13.28 28.80 6.78
CA GLN A 182 12.00 28.15 7.07
C GLN A 182 12.05 27.44 8.41
N MET A 183 11.06 27.66 9.21
CA MET A 183 10.76 26.88 10.42
C MET A 183 9.30 26.45 10.38
N ALA A 184 9.05 25.17 10.70
CA ALA A 184 7.71 24.62 10.76
C ALA A 184 7.57 23.66 11.94
N THR A 185 6.43 23.75 12.61
CA THR A 185 6.03 22.75 13.62
C THR A 185 4.71 22.14 13.20
N GLY A 186 4.50 20.89 13.58
CA GLY A 186 3.24 20.19 13.38
C GLY A 186 2.93 19.31 14.57
N GLN A 187 1.65 19.16 14.86
CA GLN A 187 1.16 18.29 15.93
C GLN A 187 -0.15 17.65 15.52
N SER A 188 -0.31 16.37 15.84
CA SER A 188 -1.56 15.65 15.63
C SER A 188 -1.81 14.67 16.77
N ALA A 189 -3.05 14.54 17.19
CA ALA A 189 -3.46 13.57 18.18
C ALA A 189 -4.80 12.94 17.82
N SER A 190 -4.98 11.67 18.19
CA SER A 190 -6.26 10.99 18.09
C SER A 190 -6.43 9.99 19.21
N LYS A 191 -7.67 9.76 19.62
CA LYS A 191 -8.05 8.78 20.63
C LYS A 191 -9.10 7.84 20.08
N LEU A 192 -8.97 6.55 20.43
CA LEU A 192 -9.88 5.50 20.06
C LEU A 192 -10.28 4.73 21.32
N ILE A 193 -11.58 4.56 21.54
CA ILE A 193 -12.14 3.81 22.66
C ILE A 193 -13.07 2.75 22.10
N GLY A 194 -12.96 1.53 22.60
CA GLY A 194 -13.85 0.46 22.17
C GLY A 194 -14.21 -0.52 23.27
N THR A 195 -15.43 -1.00 23.23
CA THR A 195 -15.87 -2.16 24.00
C THR A 195 -16.32 -3.26 23.05
N PHE A 196 -16.08 -4.51 23.42
CA PHE A 196 -16.52 -5.62 22.59
C PHE A 196 -16.87 -6.85 23.41
N GLY A 197 -17.71 -7.67 22.81
CA GLY A 197 -18.03 -9.00 23.33
C GLY A 197 -18.06 -10.01 22.19
N ARG A 198 -17.62 -11.24 22.46
CA ARG A 198 -17.70 -12.38 21.55
C ARG A 198 -18.08 -13.64 22.32
N ILE A 199 -18.92 -14.45 21.71
CA ILE A 199 -19.27 -15.78 22.20
C ILE A 199 -19.01 -16.77 21.06
N ASN A 200 -18.28 -17.84 21.38
CA ASN A 200 -18.12 -19.00 20.50
C ASN A 200 -18.76 -20.20 21.17
N TYR A 201 -19.58 -20.90 20.43
CA TYR A 201 -20.29 -22.09 20.87
C TYR A 201 -19.94 -23.28 19.98
N ASN A 202 -19.65 -24.40 20.58
CA ASN A 202 -19.40 -25.65 19.89
C ASN A 202 -20.23 -26.75 20.51
N TRP A 203 -21.04 -27.43 19.69
CA TRP A 203 -21.88 -28.55 20.09
C TRP A 203 -21.38 -29.84 19.44
N LYS A 204 -20.91 -30.79 20.25
CA LYS A 204 -20.46 -32.14 19.84
C LYS A 204 -19.34 -32.10 18.75
N LYS A 205 -18.64 -31.01 18.56
CA LYS A 205 -17.78 -30.80 17.40
C LYS A 205 -18.52 -30.94 16.05
N LEU A 206 -19.82 -30.85 16.06
CA LEU A 206 -20.70 -30.92 14.89
C LEU A 206 -21.10 -29.52 14.43
N LEU A 207 -21.63 -28.71 15.35
CA LEU A 207 -22.11 -27.37 15.06
C LEU A 207 -21.27 -26.36 15.83
N MET A 208 -20.73 -25.40 15.09
CA MET A 208 -19.96 -24.29 15.63
C MET A 208 -20.65 -22.99 15.26
N ALA A 209 -20.86 -22.12 16.24
CA ALA A 209 -21.43 -20.79 16.04
C ALA A 209 -20.57 -19.75 16.76
N SER A 210 -20.44 -18.57 16.16
CA SER A 210 -19.78 -17.42 16.77
C SER A 210 -20.62 -16.17 16.56
N ALA A 211 -20.73 -15.35 17.58
CA ALA A 211 -21.31 -14.02 17.48
C ALA A 211 -20.41 -13.01 18.21
N SER A 212 -20.23 -11.83 17.63
CA SER A 212 -19.52 -10.74 18.29
C SER A 212 -20.08 -9.38 17.92
N ILE A 213 -19.88 -8.42 18.81
CA ILE A 213 -20.15 -7.01 18.56
C ILE A 213 -19.01 -6.19 19.13
N ARG A 214 -18.57 -5.19 18.36
CA ARG A 214 -17.66 -4.14 18.81
C ARG A 214 -18.36 -2.80 18.70
N TYR A 215 -18.30 -2.01 19.76
CA TYR A 215 -18.77 -0.63 19.78
C TYR A 215 -17.59 0.28 20.02
N GLU A 216 -17.27 1.17 19.07
CA GLU A 216 -16.03 1.90 19.04
C GLU A 216 -16.24 3.37 18.68
N GLY A 217 -15.52 4.27 19.36
CA GLY A 217 -15.56 5.70 19.14
C GLY A 217 -14.17 6.29 18.88
N SER A 218 -14.10 7.19 17.88
CA SER A 218 -12.88 7.91 17.51
C SER A 218 -13.06 9.42 17.57
N THR A 219 -12.01 10.12 18.04
CA THR A 219 -12.00 11.59 18.07
C THR A 219 -11.85 12.23 16.70
N LYS A 220 -11.51 11.45 15.66
CA LYS A 220 -11.35 11.95 14.29
C LYS A 220 -12.68 12.35 13.63
N PHE A 221 -13.76 11.74 14.06
CA PHE A 221 -15.10 11.93 13.47
C PHE A 221 -15.85 13.13 14.03
N GLY A 222 -16.87 13.53 13.31
CA GLY A 222 -17.80 14.59 13.68
C GLY A 222 -18.52 14.32 15.00
N LYS A 223 -19.03 15.36 15.63
CA LYS A 223 -19.59 15.31 16.99
C LYS A 223 -20.64 14.20 17.18
N ASN A 224 -21.50 14.00 16.18
CA ASN A 224 -22.62 13.04 16.24
C ASN A 224 -22.28 11.67 15.62
N HIS A 225 -21.09 11.53 15.00
CA HIS A 225 -20.71 10.34 14.21
C HIS A 225 -19.47 9.61 14.77
N LYS A 226 -19.04 9.97 15.99
CA LYS A 226 -17.85 9.40 16.62
C LYS A 226 -17.92 7.89 16.83
N TRP A 227 -19.12 7.37 17.08
CA TRP A 227 -19.35 5.99 17.49
C TRP A 227 -19.87 5.12 16.36
N GLY A 228 -19.34 3.90 16.26
CA GLY A 228 -19.77 2.88 15.33
C GLY A 228 -20.00 1.53 16.01
N ALA A 229 -21.00 0.79 15.54
CA ALA A 229 -21.25 -0.59 15.97
C ALA A 229 -20.89 -1.55 14.83
N PHE A 230 -20.12 -2.60 15.15
CA PHE A 230 -19.55 -3.55 14.20
C PHE A 230 -19.88 -4.99 14.65
N PRO A 231 -21.08 -5.50 14.29
CA PRO A 231 -21.49 -6.86 14.59
C PRO A 231 -20.86 -7.86 13.63
N SER A 232 -20.68 -9.11 14.10
CA SER A 232 -20.40 -10.25 13.24
C SER A 232 -21.00 -11.54 13.78
N ALA A 233 -21.32 -12.46 12.87
CA ALA A 233 -21.81 -13.78 13.19
C ALA A 233 -21.29 -14.82 12.18
N SER A 234 -21.07 -16.05 12.64
CA SER A 234 -20.72 -17.17 11.78
C SER A 234 -21.31 -18.48 12.29
N ILE A 235 -21.57 -19.37 11.35
CA ILE A 235 -21.99 -20.74 11.61
C ILE A 235 -21.17 -21.69 10.74
N ALA A 236 -20.77 -22.82 11.30
CA ALA A 236 -20.11 -23.90 10.59
C ALA A 236 -20.61 -25.25 11.07
N TRP A 237 -20.70 -26.21 10.13
CA TRP A 237 -21.22 -27.54 10.40
C TRP A 237 -20.22 -28.60 9.93
N GLU A 238 -19.70 -29.40 10.85
CA GLU A 238 -18.79 -30.52 10.53
C GLU A 238 -19.59 -31.76 10.11
N ILE A 239 -19.91 -31.85 8.82
CA ILE A 239 -20.74 -32.92 8.25
C ILE A 239 -20.07 -34.28 8.35
N ALA A 240 -18.73 -34.34 8.26
CA ALA A 240 -17.99 -35.60 8.31
C ALA A 240 -18.21 -36.39 9.61
N ASN A 241 -18.63 -35.72 10.69
CA ASN A 241 -18.95 -36.38 11.97
C ASN A 241 -20.38 -36.91 12.07
N MET A 242 -21.20 -36.81 11.02
CA MET A 242 -22.56 -37.31 10.99
C MET A 242 -22.61 -38.82 10.70
N ASP A 243 -23.63 -39.49 11.21
CA ASP A 243 -23.77 -40.94 11.07
C ASP A 243 -23.82 -41.42 9.62
N PHE A 244 -24.48 -40.68 8.73
CA PHE A 244 -24.58 -41.02 7.31
C PHE A 244 -23.23 -40.93 6.57
N MET A 245 -22.23 -40.20 7.13
CA MET A 245 -20.90 -40.07 6.58
C MET A 245 -19.93 -41.18 7.03
N LYS A 246 -20.34 -42.07 7.93
CA LYS A 246 -19.44 -43.14 8.45
C LYS A 246 -18.82 -44.00 7.36
N ASN A 247 -19.59 -44.33 6.32
CA ASN A 247 -19.10 -45.10 5.19
C ASN A 247 -18.04 -44.35 4.35
N ALA A 248 -18.11 -43.01 4.32
CA ALA A 248 -17.16 -42.13 3.61
C ALA A 248 -15.93 -41.77 4.47
N SER A 249 -15.90 -42.12 5.75
CA SER A 249 -14.88 -41.70 6.73
C SER A 249 -13.44 -42.11 6.38
N LYS A 250 -13.25 -43.13 5.52
CA LYS A 250 -11.93 -43.50 4.97
C LYS A 250 -11.38 -42.41 4.05
N VAL A 251 -12.22 -41.74 3.31
CA VAL A 251 -11.89 -40.69 2.33
C VAL A 251 -12.06 -39.31 2.95
N VAL A 252 -13.25 -38.99 3.46
CA VAL A 252 -13.61 -37.67 3.99
C VAL A 252 -13.34 -37.65 5.50
N LYS A 253 -12.33 -36.88 5.91
CA LYS A 253 -11.92 -36.70 7.31
C LYS A 253 -12.52 -35.45 7.95
N SER A 254 -12.78 -34.45 7.15
CA SER A 254 -13.52 -33.24 7.51
C SER A 254 -14.22 -32.73 6.27
N LEU A 255 -15.45 -32.27 6.44
CA LEU A 255 -16.24 -31.56 5.45
C LEU A 255 -17.09 -30.55 6.18
N LYS A 256 -16.68 -29.28 6.10
CA LYS A 256 -17.22 -28.23 6.97
C LYS A 256 -17.70 -27.03 6.16
N PRO A 257 -18.96 -27.05 5.67
CA PRO A 257 -19.59 -25.83 5.16
C PRO A 257 -19.69 -24.77 6.26
N ARG A 258 -19.53 -23.52 5.87
CA ARG A 258 -19.59 -22.37 6.75
C ARG A 258 -20.15 -21.15 6.05
N ILE A 259 -20.80 -20.30 6.83
CA ILE A 259 -21.25 -18.98 6.41
C ILE A 259 -20.89 -17.98 7.50
N SER A 260 -20.45 -16.81 7.08
CA SER A 260 -20.20 -15.70 7.98
C SER A 260 -20.67 -14.38 7.40
N TYR A 261 -21.10 -13.50 8.31
CA TYR A 261 -21.43 -12.11 8.08
C TYR A 261 -20.69 -11.25 9.07
N GLY A 262 -20.12 -10.13 8.60
CA GLY A 262 -19.43 -9.19 9.49
C GLY A 262 -19.43 -7.77 8.96
N VAL A 263 -19.42 -6.83 9.88
CA VAL A 263 -19.25 -5.40 9.62
C VAL A 263 -17.94 -4.94 10.27
N THR A 264 -17.12 -4.22 9.51
CA THR A 264 -15.91 -3.57 10.01
C THR A 264 -15.96 -2.07 9.72
N GLY A 265 -15.37 -1.27 10.61
CA GLY A 265 -15.24 0.18 10.45
C GLY A 265 -13.84 0.59 10.04
N ARG A 266 -13.72 1.70 9.30
CA ARG A 266 -12.45 2.32 8.95
C ARG A 266 -12.44 3.78 9.38
N SER A 267 -11.32 4.23 9.98
CA SER A 267 -11.05 5.60 10.44
C SER A 267 -9.66 6.09 9.99
N ASP A 268 -9.17 5.56 8.85
CA ASP A 268 -7.83 5.85 8.34
C ASP A 268 -7.84 7.13 7.49
N PHE A 269 -7.76 8.26 8.18
CA PHE A 269 -7.59 9.61 7.62
C PHE A 269 -6.96 10.53 8.69
N ASP A 270 -6.52 11.72 8.27
CA ASP A 270 -5.86 12.67 9.16
C ASP A 270 -6.79 13.19 10.25
N SER A 271 -6.23 13.51 11.42
CA SER A 271 -6.99 14.12 12.52
C SER A 271 -7.49 15.52 12.14
N TYR A 272 -8.58 15.94 12.78
CA TYR A 272 -9.15 17.30 12.73
C TYR A 272 -9.90 17.66 11.45
N LEU A 273 -10.05 16.79 10.45
CA LEU A 273 -10.80 17.10 9.22
C LEU A 273 -12.31 17.29 9.46
N SER A 274 -12.82 16.83 10.60
CA SER A 274 -14.18 17.13 11.04
C SER A 274 -14.35 18.49 11.72
N LEU A 275 -13.23 19.22 11.98
CA LEU A 275 -13.20 20.45 12.75
C LEU A 275 -12.79 21.65 11.90
N ALA A 276 -13.31 22.83 12.23
CA ALA A 276 -12.82 24.07 11.66
C ALA A 276 -11.46 24.41 12.28
N THR A 277 -10.40 24.23 11.51
CA THR A 277 -9.02 24.59 11.88
C THR A 277 -8.56 25.80 11.10
N TYR A 278 -7.67 26.59 11.69
CA TYR A 278 -7.16 27.81 11.09
C TYR A 278 -5.64 27.74 10.97
N SER A 279 -5.11 28.37 9.94
CA SER A 279 -3.67 28.55 9.73
C SER A 279 -3.37 30.00 9.34
N THR A 280 -2.14 30.42 9.55
CA THR A 280 -1.69 31.74 9.07
C THR A 280 -1.69 31.75 7.54
N LYS A 281 -2.33 32.73 6.94
CA LYS A 281 -2.43 32.94 5.49
C LYS A 281 -2.14 34.41 5.17
N GLY A 282 -0.98 34.63 4.55
CA GLY A 282 -0.58 35.99 4.17
C GLY A 282 -0.40 36.97 5.34
N SER A 283 -0.30 38.23 5.00
CA SER A 283 -0.29 39.34 5.96
C SER A 283 -1.17 40.47 5.41
N TYR A 284 -1.76 41.24 6.25
CA TYR A 284 -2.51 42.43 5.88
C TYR A 284 -2.00 43.64 6.65
N LEU A 285 -2.11 44.84 6.04
CA LEU A 285 -1.67 46.08 6.66
C LEU A 285 -2.76 46.60 7.61
N MET A 286 -2.43 46.76 8.88
CA MET A 286 -3.31 47.28 9.90
C MET A 286 -2.58 48.37 10.72
N ASN A 287 -3.09 49.56 10.72
CA ASN A 287 -2.48 50.73 11.41
C ASN A 287 -1.00 51.00 11.03
N GLY A 288 -0.64 50.71 9.76
CA GLY A 288 0.74 50.89 9.27
C GLY A 288 1.67 49.73 9.53
N GLU A 289 1.22 48.64 10.18
CA GLU A 289 1.99 47.44 10.47
C GLU A 289 1.45 46.21 9.71
N TRP A 290 2.35 45.33 9.26
CA TRP A 290 1.99 44.08 8.63
C TRP A 290 1.65 43.00 9.69
N VAL A 291 0.35 42.69 9.79
CA VAL A 291 -0.19 41.69 10.73
C VAL A 291 -0.44 40.37 10.01
N LYS A 292 -0.09 39.25 10.65
CA LYS A 292 -0.37 37.91 10.10
C LYS A 292 -1.87 37.64 10.07
N GLY A 293 -2.38 37.28 8.91
CA GLY A 293 -3.76 36.85 8.71
C GLY A 293 -3.97 35.39 9.10
N TYR A 294 -5.17 35.08 9.57
CA TYR A 294 -5.62 33.69 9.80
C TYR A 294 -6.82 33.38 8.91
N ALA A 295 -6.81 32.22 8.29
CA ALA A 295 -7.92 31.71 7.50
C ALA A 295 -8.16 30.23 7.82
N PRO A 296 -9.36 29.70 7.55
CA PRO A 296 -9.59 28.25 7.62
C PRO A 296 -8.50 27.51 6.87
N SER A 297 -8.03 26.38 7.39
CA SER A 297 -6.98 25.55 6.74
C SER A 297 -7.55 24.43 5.89
N VAL A 298 -8.80 24.02 6.15
CA VAL A 298 -9.54 22.97 5.45
C VAL A 298 -11.03 23.32 5.40
N ASN A 299 -11.77 22.72 4.49
CA ASN A 299 -13.22 22.68 4.59
C ASN A 299 -13.59 21.64 5.66
N ALA A 300 -14.07 22.09 6.81
CA ALA A 300 -14.48 21.22 7.90
C ALA A 300 -15.73 20.40 7.53
N ASN A 301 -15.78 19.13 7.92
CA ASN A 301 -16.97 18.32 7.79
C ASN A 301 -17.42 17.74 9.15
N PRO A 302 -18.33 18.43 9.87
CA PRO A 302 -18.86 17.94 11.15
C PRO A 302 -19.70 16.66 11.04
N GLU A 303 -20.14 16.28 9.84
CA GLU A 303 -20.92 15.07 9.57
C GLU A 303 -20.03 13.85 9.22
N LEU A 304 -18.70 14.02 9.29
CA LEU A 304 -17.75 12.94 8.96
C LEU A 304 -17.91 11.75 9.91
N GLY A 305 -18.17 10.58 9.35
CA GLY A 305 -18.46 9.34 10.08
C GLY A 305 -17.64 8.14 9.59
N TRP A 306 -17.95 6.96 10.14
CA TRP A 306 -17.27 5.71 9.83
C TRP A 306 -17.58 5.21 8.41
N GLU A 307 -16.55 4.91 7.64
CA GLU A 307 -16.67 4.03 6.48
C GLU A 307 -16.91 2.60 6.99
N LYS A 308 -17.89 1.89 6.42
CA LYS A 308 -18.31 0.55 6.86
C LYS A 308 -18.14 -0.46 5.75
N SER A 309 -17.42 -1.55 6.02
CA SER A 309 -17.32 -2.70 5.13
C SER A 309 -18.18 -3.84 5.66
N LEU A 310 -19.20 -4.21 4.88
CA LEU A 310 -20.07 -5.36 5.09
C LEU A 310 -19.55 -6.53 4.27
N SER A 311 -19.31 -7.67 4.89
CA SER A 311 -18.77 -8.86 4.23
C SER A 311 -19.65 -10.07 4.50
N VAL A 312 -20.01 -10.78 3.43
CA VAL A 312 -20.59 -12.12 3.47
C VAL A 312 -19.57 -13.08 2.89
N ASN A 313 -19.29 -14.19 3.57
CA ASN A 313 -18.46 -15.26 3.09
C ASN A 313 -19.20 -16.60 3.25
N ILE A 314 -19.23 -17.40 2.19
CA ILE A 314 -19.77 -18.77 2.18
C ILE A 314 -18.65 -19.68 1.71
N GLY A 315 -18.31 -20.68 2.51
CA GLY A 315 -17.19 -21.56 2.19
C GLY A 315 -17.39 -22.98 2.64
N VAL A 316 -16.50 -23.84 2.15
CA VAL A 316 -16.41 -25.24 2.55
C VAL A 316 -14.94 -25.56 2.80
N ASP A 317 -14.62 -25.98 4.02
CA ASP A 317 -13.30 -26.57 4.34
C ASP A 317 -13.41 -28.09 4.22
N PHE A 318 -12.34 -28.74 3.71
CA PHE A 318 -12.31 -30.19 3.58
C PHE A 318 -10.94 -30.77 3.89
N VAL A 319 -10.96 -32.00 4.40
CA VAL A 319 -9.77 -32.86 4.54
C VAL A 319 -10.09 -34.22 3.97
N LEU A 320 -9.36 -34.62 2.93
CA LEU A 320 -9.53 -35.89 2.25
C LEU A 320 -8.27 -36.77 2.43
N TRP A 321 -8.48 -38.07 2.68
CA TRP A 321 -7.44 -39.12 2.83
C TRP A 321 -6.36 -38.79 3.88
N ASN A 322 -6.55 -37.82 4.79
CA ASN A 322 -5.52 -37.26 5.66
C ASN A 322 -4.30 -36.68 4.92
N ARG A 323 -4.44 -36.37 3.64
CA ARG A 323 -3.35 -35.87 2.77
C ARG A 323 -3.71 -34.60 2.02
N LEU A 324 -4.95 -34.47 1.59
CA LEU A 324 -5.43 -33.30 0.87
C LEU A 324 -6.34 -32.50 1.77
N ARG A 325 -6.02 -31.26 1.98
CA ARG A 325 -6.80 -30.27 2.75
C ARG A 325 -7.00 -29.01 1.92
N GLY A 326 -8.10 -28.35 2.08
CA GLY A 326 -8.35 -27.11 1.35
C GLY A 326 -9.64 -26.44 1.77
N SER A 327 -9.86 -25.30 1.14
CA SER A 327 -11.11 -24.55 1.24
C SER A 327 -11.50 -23.98 -0.11
N ILE A 328 -12.79 -23.81 -0.29
CA ILE A 328 -13.39 -23.06 -1.40
C ILE A 328 -14.31 -22.02 -0.76
N ASP A 329 -14.11 -20.76 -1.08
CA ASP A 329 -14.83 -19.63 -0.53
C ASP A 329 -15.42 -18.76 -1.63
N TRP A 330 -16.65 -18.35 -1.47
CA TRP A 330 -17.25 -17.24 -2.18
C TRP A 330 -17.43 -16.08 -1.22
N PHE A 331 -17.09 -14.87 -1.65
CA PHE A 331 -17.26 -13.66 -0.85
C PHE A 331 -17.93 -12.53 -1.62
N ASP A 332 -18.69 -11.72 -0.88
CA ASP A 332 -19.23 -10.43 -1.31
C ASP A 332 -18.93 -9.40 -0.21
N ARG A 333 -18.12 -8.41 -0.54
CA ARG A 333 -17.75 -7.31 0.36
C ARG A 333 -18.20 -5.99 -0.21
N GLN A 334 -18.96 -5.23 0.56
CA GLN A 334 -19.42 -3.90 0.20
C GLN A 334 -18.86 -2.88 1.19
N SER A 335 -18.04 -1.94 0.71
CA SER A 335 -17.62 -0.78 1.49
C SER A 335 -18.56 0.38 1.19
N LYS A 336 -19.30 0.81 2.21
CA LYS A 336 -20.28 1.89 2.17
C LYS A 336 -19.75 3.13 2.89
N ASP A 337 -20.31 4.27 2.55
CA ASP A 337 -19.94 5.55 3.15
C ASP A 337 -18.44 5.80 3.03
N LEU A 338 -17.89 5.55 1.81
CA LEU A 338 -16.47 5.69 1.53
C LEU A 338 -15.97 7.08 1.91
N LEU A 339 -14.85 7.13 2.59
CA LEU A 339 -14.14 8.37 2.88
C LEU A 339 -13.47 8.87 1.59
N TYR A 340 -14.05 9.90 0.98
CA TYR A 340 -13.63 10.41 -0.31
C TYR A 340 -13.43 11.92 -0.28
N ASN A 341 -12.36 12.39 -0.92
CA ASN A 341 -12.07 13.82 -1.06
C ASN A 341 -12.86 14.38 -2.24
N TYR A 342 -14.04 14.92 -1.97
CA TYR A 342 -14.98 15.40 -2.96
C TYR A 342 -14.61 16.81 -3.43
N THR A 343 -14.73 17.07 -4.74
CA THR A 343 -14.51 18.41 -5.31
C THR A 343 -15.64 19.34 -4.92
N ALA A 344 -15.33 20.33 -4.09
CA ALA A 344 -16.28 21.28 -3.55
C ALA A 344 -16.36 22.53 -4.42
N PRO A 345 -17.57 23.09 -4.69
CA PRO A 345 -17.72 24.33 -5.44
C PRO A 345 -17.19 25.54 -4.64
N GLN A 346 -16.56 26.48 -5.31
CA GLN A 346 -16.08 27.72 -4.73
C GLN A 346 -16.76 28.92 -5.42
N PRO A 347 -17.60 29.71 -4.72
CA PRO A 347 -18.14 29.58 -3.37
C PRO A 347 -19.21 28.49 -3.27
N PRO A 348 -19.70 28.04 -2.06
CA PRO A 348 -19.45 28.65 -0.76
C PRO A 348 -18.22 28.11 -0.01
N PHE A 349 -17.60 27.05 -0.50
CA PHE A 349 -16.44 26.46 0.16
C PHE A 349 -15.18 27.31 -0.09
N VAL A 350 -14.28 27.35 0.92
CA VAL A 350 -13.00 28.09 0.82
C VAL A 350 -12.00 27.32 -0.05
N TYR A 351 -12.02 25.99 0.02
CA TYR A 351 -11.16 25.11 -0.75
C TYR A 351 -11.97 24.27 -1.74
N ASN A 352 -11.33 23.85 -2.80
CA ASN A 352 -11.93 23.02 -3.85
C ASN A 352 -12.13 21.56 -3.48
N ASN A 353 -11.88 21.18 -2.23
CA ASN A 353 -12.05 19.81 -1.75
C ASN A 353 -12.61 19.74 -0.33
N ILE A 354 -13.34 18.71 -0.02
CA ILE A 354 -13.85 18.39 1.32
C ILE A 354 -13.88 16.87 1.48
N LEU A 355 -13.42 16.35 2.63
CA LEU A 355 -13.56 14.94 2.95
C LEU A 355 -14.98 14.63 3.38
N VAL A 356 -15.61 13.65 2.72
CA VAL A 356 -17.01 13.29 2.96
C VAL A 356 -17.19 11.79 2.95
N ASN A 357 -18.28 11.30 3.54
CA ASN A 357 -18.74 9.94 3.42
C ASN A 357 -19.68 9.84 2.21
N VAL A 358 -19.17 9.33 1.09
CA VAL A 358 -19.95 9.18 -0.14
C VAL A 358 -19.46 7.99 -0.95
N GLY A 359 -20.40 7.30 -1.56
CA GLY A 359 -20.11 6.18 -2.44
C GLY A 359 -20.13 4.81 -1.78
N THR A 360 -20.24 3.80 -2.63
CA THR A 360 -20.23 2.38 -2.25
C THR A 360 -19.48 1.59 -3.29
N THR A 361 -18.47 0.84 -2.86
CA THR A 361 -17.80 -0.15 -3.70
C THR A 361 -18.24 -1.56 -3.32
N GLN A 362 -18.20 -2.47 -4.28
CA GLN A 362 -18.44 -3.90 -4.09
C GLN A 362 -17.30 -4.70 -4.67
N ASN A 363 -16.70 -5.57 -3.85
CA ASN A 363 -15.73 -6.57 -4.25
C ASN A 363 -16.35 -7.96 -4.08
N ARG A 364 -16.40 -8.75 -5.16
CA ARG A 364 -16.99 -10.09 -5.17
C ARG A 364 -16.04 -11.06 -5.87
N GLY A 365 -15.92 -12.27 -5.32
CA GLY A 365 -15.00 -13.25 -5.87
C GLY A 365 -15.10 -14.64 -5.27
N ILE A 366 -14.15 -15.46 -5.70
CA ILE A 366 -13.97 -16.85 -5.26
C ILE A 366 -12.51 -17.03 -4.86
N GLU A 367 -12.28 -17.74 -3.78
CA GLU A 367 -10.96 -18.13 -3.28
C GLU A 367 -10.88 -19.64 -3.16
N LEU A 368 -9.76 -20.22 -3.59
CA LEU A 368 -9.44 -21.64 -3.52
C LEU A 368 -8.09 -21.81 -2.83
N SER A 369 -8.05 -22.62 -1.78
CA SER A 369 -6.81 -23.06 -1.15
C SER A 369 -6.76 -24.57 -1.13
N ILE A 370 -5.68 -25.18 -1.64
CA ILE A 370 -5.47 -26.62 -1.65
C ILE A 370 -4.04 -26.91 -1.22
N ASP A 371 -3.87 -27.72 -0.18
CA ASP A 371 -2.59 -28.24 0.28
C ASP A 371 -2.61 -29.76 0.25
N GLY A 372 -1.60 -30.37 -0.37
CA GLY A 372 -1.48 -31.82 -0.50
C GLY A 372 -0.15 -32.36 -0.01
N ASP A 373 -0.19 -33.40 0.81
CA ASP A 373 0.98 -34.21 1.15
C ASP A 373 1.19 -35.24 0.01
N ILE A 374 1.97 -34.86 -1.02
CA ILE A 374 2.20 -35.69 -2.21
C ILE A 374 2.96 -36.97 -1.82
N PHE A 375 4.04 -36.80 -1.04
CA PHE A 375 4.76 -37.91 -0.40
C PHE A 375 4.77 -37.68 1.10
N LYS A 376 4.27 -38.66 1.87
CA LYS A 376 4.18 -38.61 3.33
C LYS A 376 4.66 -39.91 3.94
N GLY A 377 5.51 -39.80 4.96
CA GLY A 377 6.05 -40.96 5.66
C GLY A 377 7.01 -41.82 4.83
N THR A 378 7.62 -41.26 3.79
CA THR A 378 8.63 -41.86 2.93
C THR A 378 9.99 -41.19 3.17
N LYS A 379 11.05 -41.70 2.51
CA LYS A 379 12.40 -41.09 2.59
C LYS A 379 12.38 -39.64 2.07
N VAL A 380 11.49 -39.34 1.15
CA VAL A 380 11.21 -38.00 0.64
C VAL A 380 9.82 -37.59 1.12
N GLU A 381 9.70 -36.50 1.82
CA GLU A 381 8.43 -35.85 2.15
C GLU A 381 8.24 -34.67 1.22
N TRP A 382 7.11 -34.58 0.54
CA TRP A 382 6.76 -33.45 -0.33
C TRP A 382 5.35 -32.98 -0.05
N THR A 383 5.24 -31.72 0.37
CA THR A 383 3.97 -31.00 0.51
C THR A 383 3.92 -29.90 -0.55
N SER A 384 2.81 -29.81 -1.27
CA SER A 384 2.54 -28.80 -2.29
C SER A 384 1.24 -28.09 -1.99
N GLY A 385 1.25 -26.76 -2.02
CA GLY A 385 0.09 -25.92 -1.74
C GLY A 385 -0.16 -24.90 -2.84
N ILE A 386 -1.41 -24.76 -3.27
CA ILE A 386 -1.86 -23.78 -4.27
C ILE A 386 -2.94 -22.91 -3.65
N ASN A 387 -2.80 -21.58 -3.78
CA ASN A 387 -3.88 -20.64 -3.51
C ASN A 387 -4.19 -19.87 -4.78
N TYR A 388 -5.46 -19.82 -5.10
CA TYR A 388 -5.99 -19.08 -6.23
C TYR A 388 -7.14 -18.19 -5.77
N SER A 389 -7.14 -16.92 -6.19
CA SER A 389 -8.28 -16.04 -5.99
C SER A 389 -8.67 -15.35 -7.30
N TYR A 390 -9.97 -15.24 -7.51
CA TYR A 390 -10.57 -14.48 -8.59
C TYR A 390 -11.56 -13.49 -8.00
N GLY A 391 -11.47 -12.22 -8.40
CA GLY A 391 -12.38 -11.21 -7.90
C GLY A 391 -12.44 -9.95 -8.77
N THR A 392 -13.51 -9.19 -8.60
CA THR A 392 -13.71 -7.91 -9.29
C THR A 392 -14.27 -6.87 -8.34
N THR A 393 -13.79 -5.63 -8.48
CA THR A 393 -14.30 -4.48 -7.71
C THR A 393 -15.07 -3.54 -8.62
N LYS A 394 -16.28 -3.17 -8.23
CA LYS A 394 -17.14 -2.21 -8.92
C LYS A 394 -17.52 -1.05 -8.00
N LEU A 395 -17.67 0.12 -8.56
CA LEU A 395 -18.30 1.25 -7.90
C LEU A 395 -19.82 1.11 -8.05
N LYS A 396 -20.55 0.89 -6.96
CA LYS A 396 -22.02 0.72 -6.99
C LYS A 396 -22.77 2.03 -6.92
N VAL A 397 -22.28 2.92 -6.07
CA VAL A 397 -22.88 4.24 -5.81
C VAL A 397 -21.75 5.25 -5.74
N LEU A 398 -21.87 6.36 -6.44
CA LEU A 398 -20.91 7.47 -6.43
C LEU A 398 -21.45 8.69 -5.71
N SER A 399 -22.77 8.82 -5.65
CA SER A 399 -23.48 10.03 -5.24
C SER A 399 -24.35 9.78 -4.02
N ASN A 400 -24.72 10.87 -3.33
CA ASN A 400 -25.77 10.90 -2.32
C ASN A 400 -26.62 12.17 -2.53
N ASN A 401 -27.53 12.47 -1.60
CA ASN A 401 -28.43 13.63 -1.73
C ASN A 401 -27.72 14.99 -1.75
N MET A 402 -26.49 15.07 -1.19
CA MET A 402 -25.71 16.32 -1.08
C MET A 402 -24.60 16.41 -2.14
N TYR A 403 -24.00 15.27 -2.49
CA TYR A 403 -22.83 15.17 -3.37
C TYR A 403 -23.19 14.32 -4.58
N GLN A 404 -23.30 14.98 -5.74
CA GLN A 404 -23.70 14.30 -6.98
C GLN A 404 -22.59 14.42 -8.02
N ALA A 405 -22.20 13.27 -8.59
CA ALA A 405 -21.27 13.20 -9.68
C ALA A 405 -21.66 12.01 -10.59
N SER A 406 -21.60 12.19 -11.89
CA SER A 406 -21.83 11.12 -12.87
C SER A 406 -20.61 10.21 -13.01
N TYR A 407 -19.43 10.77 -12.82
CA TYR A 407 -18.14 10.06 -12.79
C TYR A 407 -17.12 10.83 -11.96
N VAL A 408 -16.02 10.16 -11.64
CA VAL A 408 -14.83 10.76 -11.03
C VAL A 408 -13.62 10.45 -11.89
N GLU A 409 -12.82 11.46 -12.19
CA GLU A 409 -11.52 11.33 -12.83
C GLU A 409 -10.42 11.35 -11.79
N LEU A 410 -9.47 10.40 -11.90
CA LEU A 410 -8.46 10.15 -10.89
C LEU A 410 -7.07 10.04 -11.53
N TYR A 411 -6.06 10.46 -10.78
CA TYR A 411 -4.66 10.44 -11.15
C TYR A 411 -4.38 11.28 -12.39
N GLN A 412 -4.21 12.58 -12.15
CA GLN A 412 -3.89 13.55 -13.20
C GLN A 412 -2.56 13.20 -13.88
N LYS A 413 -2.53 13.30 -15.19
CA LYS A 413 -1.32 13.14 -15.99
C LYS A 413 -0.25 14.14 -15.55
N PRO A 414 1.02 13.73 -15.34
CA PRO A 414 2.11 14.65 -15.08
C PRO A 414 2.29 15.67 -16.22
N GLY A 415 2.61 16.90 -15.89
CA GLY A 415 2.90 17.98 -16.84
C GLY A 415 2.23 19.29 -16.46
N VAL A 416 2.81 20.40 -16.89
CA VAL A 416 2.28 21.75 -16.63
C VAL A 416 1.04 21.98 -17.51
N GLY A 417 -0.04 22.45 -16.91
CA GLY A 417 -1.28 22.82 -17.62
C GLY A 417 -2.10 21.64 -18.14
N THR A 418 -1.84 20.41 -17.71
CA THR A 418 -2.62 19.24 -18.13
C THR A 418 -3.89 19.11 -17.31
N SER A 419 -5.02 18.83 -17.98
CA SER A 419 -6.31 18.50 -17.36
C SER A 419 -6.75 17.06 -17.68
N GLU A 420 -5.81 16.20 -18.10
CA GLU A 420 -6.10 14.80 -18.41
C GLU A 420 -5.84 13.89 -17.21
N TYR A 421 -6.69 12.87 -17.08
CA TYR A 421 -6.62 11.88 -15.99
C TYR A 421 -6.54 10.48 -16.58
N PHE A 422 -5.77 9.60 -15.93
CA PHE A 422 -5.61 8.21 -16.39
C PHE A 422 -6.86 7.37 -16.20
N PHE A 423 -7.65 7.66 -15.17
CA PHE A 423 -8.80 6.84 -14.80
C PHE A 423 -10.08 7.64 -14.80
N ARG A 424 -11.16 6.99 -15.25
CA ARG A 424 -12.52 7.45 -15.03
C ARG A 424 -13.32 6.34 -14.38
N VAL A 425 -13.95 6.63 -13.25
CA VAL A 425 -14.79 5.69 -12.52
C VAL A 425 -16.21 6.24 -12.48
N GLN A 426 -17.18 5.44 -12.87
CA GLN A 426 -18.61 5.79 -12.87
C GLN A 426 -19.44 4.71 -12.17
N GLU A 427 -20.68 5.02 -11.80
CA GLU A 427 -21.59 4.04 -11.21
C GLU A 427 -21.78 2.81 -12.08
N GLY A 428 -21.74 1.61 -11.49
CA GLY A 428 -21.78 0.33 -12.19
C GLY A 428 -20.46 -0.10 -12.85
N GLY A 429 -19.51 0.83 -13.02
CA GLY A 429 -18.20 0.60 -13.64
C GLY A 429 -17.23 -0.16 -12.74
N LYS A 430 -16.25 -0.82 -13.33
CA LYS A 430 -15.13 -1.45 -12.60
C LYS A 430 -14.18 -0.37 -12.08
N VAL A 431 -13.61 -0.60 -10.92
CA VAL A 431 -12.53 0.24 -10.39
C VAL A 431 -11.23 -0.07 -11.13
N GLY A 432 -10.40 0.97 -11.34
CA GLY A 432 -9.10 0.83 -12.00
C GLY A 432 -9.14 0.81 -13.53
N GLN A 433 -10.25 1.24 -14.14
CA GLN A 433 -10.35 1.33 -15.60
C GLN A 433 -9.62 2.57 -16.13
N PHE A 434 -8.65 2.33 -17.03
CA PHE A 434 -8.00 3.40 -17.79
C PHE A 434 -8.98 4.02 -18.79
N TYR A 435 -8.96 5.36 -18.90
CA TYR A 435 -9.82 6.11 -19.78
C TYR A 435 -8.98 7.02 -20.68
N GLY A 436 -9.06 6.78 -21.98
CA GLY A 436 -8.22 7.47 -22.96
C GLY A 436 -8.57 7.11 -24.38
N TYR A 437 -7.65 7.36 -25.30
CA TYR A 437 -7.83 7.10 -26.72
C TYR A 437 -7.41 5.67 -27.09
N GLU A 438 -8.15 5.04 -27.97
CA GLU A 438 -7.75 3.77 -28.54
C GLU A 438 -6.79 4.01 -29.71
N TYR A 439 -5.60 3.42 -29.62
CA TYR A 439 -4.54 3.55 -30.63
C TYR A 439 -4.90 2.82 -31.93
N ALA A 440 -4.72 3.48 -33.06
CA ALA A 440 -5.08 2.99 -34.40
C ALA A 440 -3.88 2.79 -35.34
N GLY A 441 -2.66 3.12 -34.91
CA GLY A 441 -1.44 2.99 -35.70
C GLY A 441 -0.60 4.26 -35.76
N VAL A 442 0.41 4.25 -36.62
CA VAL A 442 1.26 5.39 -36.95
C VAL A 442 1.26 5.61 -38.46
N GLU A 443 1.07 6.84 -38.89
CA GLU A 443 1.18 7.24 -40.30
C GLU A 443 1.97 8.56 -40.34
N ASP A 444 3.01 8.61 -41.18
CA ASP A 444 3.91 9.76 -41.33
C ASP A 444 4.43 10.34 -39.99
N GLY A 445 4.77 9.47 -39.04
CA GLY A 445 5.25 9.86 -37.73
C GLY A 445 4.18 10.44 -36.80
N LYS A 446 2.91 10.41 -37.18
CA LYS A 446 1.77 10.85 -36.36
C LYS A 446 1.07 9.67 -35.72
N MET A 447 0.75 9.77 -34.44
CA MET A 447 -0.11 8.79 -33.76
C MET A 447 -1.53 8.93 -34.28
N LEU A 448 -2.13 7.82 -34.69
CA LEU A 448 -3.54 7.71 -35.05
C LEU A 448 -4.34 7.11 -33.89
N ILE A 449 -5.58 7.57 -33.77
CA ILE A 449 -6.58 7.08 -32.80
C ILE A 449 -7.89 6.76 -33.54
N TYR A 450 -8.70 5.88 -32.92
CA TYR A 450 -10.05 5.60 -33.44
C TYR A 450 -11.06 6.66 -32.98
N THR A 451 -11.94 7.11 -33.91
CA THR A 451 -13.15 7.86 -33.59
C THR A 451 -14.25 6.94 -33.03
N ASP A 452 -15.41 7.50 -32.64
CA ASP A 452 -16.57 6.69 -32.22
C ASP A 452 -17.12 5.81 -33.34
N GLU A 453 -16.97 6.24 -34.59
CA GLU A 453 -17.42 5.54 -35.78
C GLU A 453 -16.39 4.51 -36.27
N GLY A 454 -15.22 4.42 -35.62
CA GLY A 454 -14.16 3.47 -35.99
C GLY A 454 -13.21 3.98 -37.07
N GLU A 455 -13.30 5.23 -37.45
CA GLU A 455 -12.37 5.87 -38.40
C GLU A 455 -11.03 6.16 -37.70
N LYS A 456 -9.95 6.26 -38.46
CA LYS A 456 -8.62 6.60 -37.99
C LYS A 456 -8.33 8.07 -38.25
N VAL A 457 -8.04 8.81 -37.20
CA VAL A 457 -7.67 10.23 -37.28
C VAL A 457 -6.36 10.50 -36.52
N PRO A 458 -5.55 11.49 -36.94
CA PRO A 458 -4.39 11.93 -36.17
C PRO A 458 -4.81 12.45 -34.79
N VAL A 459 -3.96 12.27 -33.79
CA VAL A 459 -4.20 12.80 -32.43
C VAL A 459 -4.42 14.32 -32.41
N SER A 460 -3.85 15.07 -33.38
CA SER A 460 -4.09 16.51 -33.52
C SER A 460 -5.56 16.87 -33.78
N GLU A 461 -6.37 15.91 -34.25
CA GLU A 461 -7.81 16.03 -34.49
C GLU A 461 -8.64 15.35 -33.41
N ALA A 462 -8.01 14.99 -32.29
CA ALA A 462 -8.69 14.28 -31.22
C ALA A 462 -9.79 15.12 -30.56
N ASP A 463 -10.98 14.56 -30.46
CA ASP A 463 -12.08 15.08 -29.66
C ASP A 463 -12.19 14.26 -28.35
N ALA A 464 -12.52 14.91 -27.24
CA ALA A 464 -12.73 14.25 -25.95
C ALA A 464 -13.81 13.14 -25.99
N LYS A 465 -14.76 13.22 -26.91
CA LYS A 465 -15.81 12.20 -27.15
C LYS A 465 -15.25 10.86 -27.65
N TYR A 466 -14.06 10.85 -28.28
CA TYR A 466 -13.41 9.62 -28.75
C TYR A 466 -12.74 8.82 -27.64
N LYS A 467 -12.64 9.41 -26.43
CA LYS A 467 -12.10 8.69 -25.26
C LYS A 467 -13.06 7.58 -24.82
N ARG A 468 -12.47 6.43 -24.46
CA ARG A 468 -13.19 5.23 -24.00
C ARG A 468 -12.40 4.49 -22.93
N TYR A 469 -12.99 3.44 -22.35
CA TYR A 469 -12.24 2.54 -21.48
C TYR A 469 -11.30 1.67 -22.31
N ILE A 470 -9.99 1.84 -22.10
CA ILE A 470 -8.93 1.23 -22.92
C ILE A 470 -8.19 0.09 -22.21
N GLY A 471 -8.45 -0.14 -20.92
CA GLY A 471 -7.85 -1.21 -20.14
C GLY A 471 -8.23 -1.14 -18.66
N ASN A 472 -7.68 -2.05 -17.86
CA ASN A 472 -7.91 -2.08 -16.41
C ASN A 472 -6.64 -2.46 -15.65
N GLY A 473 -6.21 -1.62 -14.70
CA GLY A 473 -5.01 -1.83 -13.89
C GLY A 473 -5.21 -2.75 -12.68
N THR A 474 -6.43 -3.23 -12.41
CA THR A 474 -6.70 -4.13 -11.30
C THR A 474 -6.63 -5.58 -11.76
N PRO A 475 -5.72 -6.42 -11.23
CA PRO A 475 -5.72 -7.85 -11.51
C PRO A 475 -7.04 -8.50 -11.12
N THR A 476 -7.52 -9.39 -11.98
CA THR A 476 -8.72 -10.19 -11.68
C THR A 476 -8.38 -11.50 -10.99
N SER A 477 -7.15 -12.00 -11.14
CA SER A 477 -6.72 -13.27 -10.59
C SER A 477 -5.35 -13.19 -9.93
N PHE A 478 -5.21 -13.90 -8.81
CA PHE A 478 -3.94 -14.11 -8.13
C PHE A 478 -3.71 -15.60 -7.94
N LEU A 479 -2.47 -16.03 -8.11
CA LEU A 479 -2.04 -17.41 -7.91
C LEU A 479 -0.78 -17.45 -7.05
N SER A 480 -0.75 -18.33 -6.06
CA SER A 480 0.50 -18.69 -5.39
C SER A 480 0.66 -20.20 -5.35
N TRP A 481 1.91 -20.64 -5.44
CA TRP A 481 2.27 -22.06 -5.40
C TRP A 481 3.49 -22.25 -4.50
N ASN A 482 3.27 -22.98 -3.41
CA ASN A 482 4.27 -23.28 -2.41
C ASN A 482 4.63 -24.77 -2.43
N ASN A 483 5.92 -25.09 -2.40
CA ASN A 483 6.41 -26.46 -2.33
C ASN A 483 7.44 -26.58 -1.22
N THR A 484 7.30 -27.60 -0.41
CA THR A 484 8.26 -27.97 0.62
C THR A 484 8.65 -29.43 0.44
N LEU A 485 9.93 -29.67 0.23
CA LEU A 485 10.51 -31.00 0.11
C LEU A 485 11.48 -31.24 1.28
N ARG A 486 11.42 -32.42 1.86
CA ARG A 486 12.38 -32.89 2.87
C ARG A 486 12.96 -34.22 2.46
N TYR A 487 14.27 -34.33 2.51
CA TYR A 487 14.99 -35.57 2.28
C TYR A 487 16.11 -35.68 3.30
N LYS A 488 15.98 -36.65 4.23
CA LYS A 488 16.91 -36.79 5.35
C LYS A 488 17.04 -35.43 6.10
N ASN A 489 18.25 -34.88 6.08
CA ASN A 489 18.59 -33.63 6.75
C ASN A 489 18.37 -32.36 5.87
N PHE A 490 18.10 -32.57 4.58
CA PHE A 490 17.84 -31.47 3.66
C PHE A 490 16.37 -31.05 3.69
N ASP A 491 16.13 -29.74 3.64
CA ASP A 491 14.83 -29.14 3.36
C ASP A 491 14.95 -28.13 2.20
N LEU A 492 14.01 -28.18 1.27
CA LEU A 492 13.89 -27.26 0.15
C LEU A 492 12.50 -26.65 0.16
N SER A 493 12.44 -25.33 0.16
CA SER A 493 11.20 -24.56 0.01
C SER A 493 11.27 -23.73 -1.26
N ILE A 494 10.20 -23.77 -2.07
CA ILE A 494 10.08 -23.03 -3.32
C ILE A 494 8.72 -22.33 -3.31
N PHE A 495 8.71 -21.02 -3.56
CA PHE A 495 7.51 -20.22 -3.57
C PHE A 495 7.38 -19.39 -4.83
N PHE A 496 6.27 -19.58 -5.52
CA PHE A 496 5.87 -18.81 -6.68
C PHE A 496 4.65 -17.95 -6.37
N ARG A 497 4.55 -16.79 -7.00
CA ARG A 497 3.33 -16.00 -7.04
C ARG A 497 3.12 -15.35 -8.40
N GLY A 498 1.86 -15.08 -8.73
CA GLY A 498 1.49 -14.39 -9.97
C GLY A 498 0.22 -13.56 -9.79
N ALA A 499 0.04 -12.60 -10.68
CA ALA A 499 -1.17 -11.82 -10.86
C ALA A 499 -1.50 -11.75 -12.35
N PHE A 500 -2.78 -11.83 -12.69
CA PHE A 500 -3.23 -11.99 -14.07
C PHE A 500 -4.51 -11.18 -14.32
N GLY A 501 -4.73 -10.88 -15.60
CA GLY A 501 -5.93 -10.23 -16.09
C GLY A 501 -5.95 -8.73 -15.78
N PHE A 502 -4.82 -8.05 -15.98
CA PHE A 502 -4.71 -6.60 -15.79
C PHE A 502 -3.74 -5.97 -16.80
N ASP A 503 -3.83 -4.66 -16.93
CA ASP A 503 -2.99 -3.85 -17.80
C ASP A 503 -2.14 -2.89 -16.96
N ILE A 504 -0.95 -2.55 -17.46
CA ILE A 504 -0.06 -1.56 -16.88
C ILE A 504 0.12 -0.43 -17.88
N PHE A 505 -0.08 0.82 -17.43
CA PHE A 505 0.32 1.99 -18.19
C PHE A 505 1.82 2.21 -17.97
N ASN A 506 2.60 1.99 -19.04
CA ASN A 506 4.04 2.07 -19.03
C ASN A 506 4.49 3.54 -19.12
N MET A 507 4.73 4.19 -17.98
CA MET A 507 5.14 5.60 -17.90
C MET A 507 6.51 5.84 -18.52
N ARG A 508 7.40 4.86 -18.53
CA ARG A 508 8.70 4.97 -19.20
C ARG A 508 8.53 5.06 -20.71
N ARG A 509 7.70 4.19 -21.26
CA ARG A 509 7.37 4.24 -22.69
C ARG A 509 6.64 5.53 -23.05
N TYR A 510 5.77 6.02 -22.16
CA TYR A 510 5.08 7.29 -22.32
C TYR A 510 6.04 8.48 -22.32
N GLY A 511 7.01 8.55 -21.40
CA GLY A 511 7.97 9.66 -21.27
C GLY A 511 9.17 9.61 -22.23
N MET A 512 9.64 8.41 -22.57
CA MET A 512 10.89 8.21 -23.33
C MET A 512 10.72 7.41 -24.62
N GLY A 513 9.54 6.89 -24.90
CA GLY A 513 9.28 6.04 -26.07
C GLY A 513 8.84 6.79 -27.31
N LEU A 514 8.97 8.11 -27.36
CA LEU A 514 8.55 8.98 -28.45
C LEU A 514 9.74 9.77 -28.98
N GLN A 515 9.84 9.99 -30.29
CA GLN A 515 10.83 10.89 -30.87
C GLN A 515 10.48 12.35 -30.54
N GLY A 516 11.51 13.17 -30.32
CA GLY A 516 11.32 14.60 -30.02
C GLY A 516 10.75 14.90 -28.63
N ALA A 517 10.72 13.94 -27.71
CA ALA A 517 10.24 14.13 -26.35
C ALA A 517 11.16 15.01 -25.46
N GLY A 518 12.04 15.81 -26.05
CA GLY A 518 12.92 16.72 -25.34
C GLY A 518 14.42 16.40 -25.52
N THR A 519 15.25 16.97 -24.63
CA THR A 519 16.72 16.80 -24.60
C THR A 519 17.19 15.61 -23.79
N ASP A 520 16.25 14.84 -23.23
CA ASP A 520 16.52 13.73 -22.33
C ASP A 520 16.83 12.42 -23.08
N ASN A 521 17.08 11.36 -22.34
CA ASN A 521 17.27 10.02 -22.90
C ASN A 521 16.01 9.49 -23.56
N VAL A 522 16.15 8.67 -24.60
CA VAL A 522 15.05 8.12 -25.39
C VAL A 522 15.21 6.60 -25.49
N LEU A 523 14.11 5.87 -25.40
CA LEU A 523 14.11 4.42 -25.61
C LEU A 523 14.39 4.10 -27.08
N ARG A 524 15.16 3.02 -27.33
CA ARG A 524 15.45 2.53 -28.69
C ARG A 524 14.17 2.28 -29.50
N ASP A 525 13.12 1.85 -28.85
CA ASP A 525 11.82 1.56 -29.45
C ASP A 525 11.21 2.78 -30.17
N ALA A 526 11.53 4.00 -29.74
CA ALA A 526 11.05 5.23 -30.39
C ALA A 526 11.49 5.36 -31.86
N TYR A 527 12.53 4.63 -32.27
CA TYR A 527 13.08 4.65 -33.62
C TYR A 527 12.68 3.43 -34.46
N LEU A 528 11.86 2.50 -33.93
CA LEU A 528 11.32 1.40 -34.70
C LEU A 528 10.21 1.90 -35.61
N LYS A 529 10.12 1.37 -36.84
CA LYS A 529 9.23 1.87 -37.90
C LYS A 529 7.76 1.93 -37.47
N ASP A 530 7.28 0.94 -36.76
CA ASP A 530 5.91 0.82 -36.25
C ASP A 530 5.62 1.62 -34.97
N LYS A 531 6.67 2.20 -34.36
CA LYS A 531 6.60 2.96 -33.11
C LYS A 531 7.22 4.35 -33.22
N ASN A 532 7.61 4.73 -34.44
CA ASN A 532 8.27 6.01 -34.75
C ASN A 532 7.26 7.17 -34.70
N ILE A 533 6.84 7.55 -33.50
CA ILE A 533 5.91 8.65 -33.27
C ILE A 533 6.72 9.91 -32.99
N VAL A 534 6.66 10.88 -33.90
CA VAL A 534 7.32 12.18 -33.82
C VAL A 534 6.38 13.24 -33.24
N THR A 535 5.08 13.14 -33.54
CA THR A 535 4.07 14.09 -33.10
C THR A 535 2.82 13.38 -32.56
N GLY A 536 2.10 14.05 -31.64
CA GLY A 536 0.83 13.58 -31.10
C GLY A 536 0.93 12.52 -30.00
N GLY A 537 2.14 12.08 -29.61
CA GLY A 537 2.30 11.00 -28.63
C GLY A 537 1.99 11.35 -27.18
N GLY A 538 1.83 12.62 -26.84
CA GLY A 538 1.66 13.05 -25.44
C GLY A 538 0.24 12.88 -24.86
N VAL A 539 -0.57 11.95 -25.37
CA VAL A 539 -1.95 11.68 -24.93
C VAL A 539 -2.06 10.34 -24.19
N ILE A 540 -3.05 10.20 -23.33
CA ILE A 540 -3.36 8.92 -22.69
C ILE A 540 -4.02 8.01 -23.73
N SER A 541 -3.30 6.96 -24.15
CA SER A 541 -3.79 6.03 -25.17
C SER A 541 -3.41 4.57 -24.89
N SER A 542 -4.11 3.64 -25.52
CA SER A 542 -3.82 2.21 -25.39
C SER A 542 -2.45 1.80 -25.97
N PHE A 543 -1.76 2.68 -26.70
CA PHE A 543 -0.38 2.47 -27.13
C PHE A 543 0.61 2.25 -25.97
N PHE A 544 0.33 2.89 -24.83
CA PHE A 544 1.16 2.80 -23.64
C PHE A 544 0.70 1.76 -22.63
N LEU A 545 -0.42 1.07 -22.92
CA LEU A 545 -0.93 -0.03 -22.10
C LEU A 545 -0.31 -1.35 -22.54
N GLU A 546 0.21 -2.10 -21.57
CA GLU A 546 0.79 -3.42 -21.76
C GLU A 546 0.14 -4.42 -20.79
N LYS A 547 0.15 -5.72 -21.17
CA LYS A 547 -0.31 -6.75 -20.23
C LYS A 547 0.61 -6.84 -19.03
N GLY A 548 0.03 -6.67 -17.83
CA GLY A 548 0.73 -6.73 -16.55
C GLY A 548 0.87 -8.14 -15.99
N ASP A 549 0.36 -9.15 -16.66
CA ASP A 549 0.37 -10.55 -16.23
C ASP A 549 1.78 -11.03 -15.92
N TYR A 550 1.96 -11.70 -14.79
CA TYR A 550 3.24 -12.27 -14.44
C TYR A 550 3.12 -13.52 -13.56
N PHE A 551 4.17 -14.36 -13.61
CA PHE A 551 4.41 -15.45 -12.68
C PHE A 551 5.87 -15.44 -12.24
N LYS A 552 6.11 -15.29 -10.94
CA LYS A 552 7.43 -14.98 -10.36
C LYS A 552 7.89 -16.08 -9.40
N LEU A 553 9.15 -16.51 -9.56
CA LEU A 553 9.84 -17.30 -8.54
C LEU A 553 10.33 -16.33 -7.45
N GLU A 554 9.51 -16.19 -6.42
CA GLU A 554 9.71 -15.22 -5.35
C GLU A 554 10.81 -15.64 -4.39
N ASN A 555 10.82 -16.91 -3.99
CA ASN A 555 11.78 -17.43 -3.01
C ASN A 555 12.11 -18.90 -3.23
N VAL A 556 13.40 -19.21 -3.11
CA VAL A 556 13.90 -20.58 -2.98
C VAL A 556 14.83 -20.63 -1.78
N THR A 557 14.62 -21.60 -0.88
CA THR A 557 15.49 -21.81 0.28
C THR A 557 15.88 -23.27 0.37
N LEU A 558 17.18 -23.55 0.36
CA LEU A 558 17.74 -24.88 0.61
C LEU A 558 18.44 -24.88 1.97
N GLY A 559 17.98 -25.72 2.87
CA GLY A 559 18.50 -25.88 4.22
C GLY A 559 19.11 -27.25 4.46
N TYR A 560 20.07 -27.31 5.36
CA TYR A 560 20.61 -28.57 5.92
C TYR A 560 20.54 -28.50 7.44
N ASN A 561 19.90 -29.50 8.04
CA ASN A 561 19.65 -29.60 9.46
C ASN A 561 20.66 -30.59 10.10
N PHE A 562 21.50 -30.08 10.97
CA PHE A 562 22.41 -30.86 11.78
C PHE A 562 21.76 -31.19 13.12
N THR A 563 21.70 -32.47 13.45
CA THR A 563 21.35 -32.91 14.78
C THR A 563 22.65 -33.36 15.44
N PRO A 564 23.30 -32.52 16.25
CA PRO A 564 24.55 -32.89 16.89
C PRO A 564 24.32 -34.07 17.85
N LYS A 565 25.38 -34.84 18.10
CA LYS A 565 25.32 -35.83 19.16
C LYS A 565 24.86 -35.14 20.46
N PRO A 566 24.14 -35.84 21.34
CA PRO A 566 23.63 -35.26 22.58
C PRO A 566 24.73 -34.52 23.34
N ASN A 567 24.61 -33.19 23.44
CA ASN A 567 25.46 -32.36 24.26
C ASN A 567 24.57 -31.43 25.14
N LYS A 568 25.19 -30.76 26.12
CA LYS A 568 24.46 -29.93 27.11
C LYS A 568 24.04 -28.56 26.59
N ILE A 569 24.54 -28.13 25.43
CA ILE A 569 24.45 -26.73 24.98
C ILE A 569 23.59 -26.62 23.72
N LEU A 570 23.89 -27.38 22.66
CA LEU A 570 23.27 -27.24 21.35
C LEU A 570 22.28 -28.36 21.08
N ASN A 571 21.03 -28.00 20.80
CA ASN A 571 19.96 -28.93 20.47
C ASN A 571 19.90 -29.24 18.95
N SER A 572 19.96 -28.20 18.12
CA SER A 572 20.00 -28.33 16.67
C SER A 572 20.66 -27.13 16.00
N MET A 573 21.22 -27.35 14.82
CA MET A 573 21.79 -26.31 13.95
C MET A 573 21.24 -26.48 12.55
N ARG A 574 20.83 -25.39 11.91
CA ARG A 574 20.44 -25.37 10.51
C ARG A 574 21.23 -24.31 9.77
N VAL A 575 21.90 -24.73 8.70
CA VAL A 575 22.52 -23.84 7.71
C VAL A 575 21.62 -23.79 6.49
N PHE A 576 21.39 -22.61 5.93
CA PHE A 576 20.56 -22.48 4.74
C PHE A 576 21.06 -21.38 3.80
N VAL A 577 20.80 -21.58 2.52
CA VAL A 577 20.94 -20.58 1.46
C VAL A 577 19.55 -20.23 0.97
N SER A 578 19.26 -18.93 0.88
CA SER A 578 18.00 -18.43 0.34
C SER A 578 18.26 -17.48 -0.80
N ALA A 579 17.49 -17.63 -1.87
CA ALA A 579 17.50 -16.73 -3.03
C ALA A 579 16.10 -16.15 -3.23
N LYS A 580 16.01 -14.81 -3.41
CA LYS A 580 14.76 -14.12 -3.68
C LYS A 580 14.80 -13.43 -5.04
N ASN A 581 13.63 -13.29 -5.65
CA ASN A 581 13.45 -12.58 -6.94
C ASN A 581 14.35 -13.15 -8.05
N LEU A 582 14.39 -14.48 -8.20
CA LEU A 582 15.27 -15.13 -9.16
C LEU A 582 14.88 -14.86 -10.61
N PHE A 583 13.58 -14.95 -10.93
CA PHE A 583 13.07 -14.60 -12.24
C PHE A 583 11.56 -14.29 -12.21
N THR A 584 11.11 -13.52 -13.21
CA THR A 584 9.71 -13.20 -13.45
C THR A 584 9.38 -13.55 -14.90
N LEU A 585 8.37 -14.40 -15.10
CA LEU A 585 7.81 -14.68 -16.42
C LEU A 585 6.73 -13.65 -16.69
N THR A 586 6.91 -12.78 -17.69
CA THR A 586 5.99 -11.71 -18.06
C THR A 586 6.23 -11.26 -19.48
N GLY A 587 5.18 -10.71 -20.12
CA GLY A 587 5.28 -9.99 -21.38
C GLY A 587 5.44 -8.47 -21.22
N TYR A 588 5.44 -7.96 -19.99
CA TYR A 588 5.61 -6.54 -19.71
C TYR A 588 7.02 -6.06 -20.06
N SER A 589 7.14 -4.96 -20.79
CA SER A 589 8.44 -4.43 -21.25
C SER A 589 9.16 -3.53 -20.23
N GLY A 590 8.47 -3.11 -19.16
CA GLY A 590 9.06 -2.32 -18.06
C GLY A 590 9.93 -3.17 -17.12
N ASN A 591 10.28 -2.62 -15.95
CA ASN A 591 11.23 -3.26 -15.03
C ASN A 591 10.70 -4.55 -14.41
N ASP A 592 9.60 -4.48 -13.69
CA ASP A 592 9.01 -5.61 -12.97
C ASP A 592 7.52 -5.31 -12.70
N PRO A 593 6.57 -6.05 -13.30
CA PRO A 593 5.14 -5.82 -13.09
C PRO A 593 4.72 -6.08 -11.65
N SER A 594 5.50 -6.84 -10.88
CA SER A 594 5.16 -7.21 -9.51
C SER A 594 5.36 -6.08 -8.48
N ILE A 595 6.03 -4.99 -8.86
CA ILE A 595 6.21 -3.79 -8.02
C ILE A 595 5.23 -2.67 -8.37
N VAL A 596 4.52 -2.78 -9.48
CA VAL A 596 3.48 -1.81 -9.84
C VAL A 596 2.33 -1.92 -8.85
N SER A 597 1.86 -0.78 -8.35
CA SER A 597 0.72 -0.76 -7.43
C SER A 597 -0.55 -1.21 -8.13
N VAL A 598 -1.16 -2.26 -7.61
CA VAL A 598 -2.44 -2.81 -8.13
C VAL A 598 -3.61 -2.58 -7.17
N ASN A 599 -3.39 -1.77 -6.13
CA ASN A 599 -4.36 -1.48 -5.08
C ASN A 599 -4.95 -0.06 -5.24
N GLY A 600 -6.08 0.16 -4.55
CA GLY A 600 -6.74 1.47 -4.54
C GLY A 600 -7.58 1.75 -5.77
N LEU A 601 -7.81 3.04 -6.04
CA LEU A 601 -8.65 3.51 -7.13
C LEU A 601 -7.87 3.78 -8.43
N THR A 602 -6.54 3.79 -8.37
CA THR A 602 -5.64 4.15 -9.48
C THR A 602 -4.53 3.10 -9.69
N PRO A 603 -4.88 1.81 -9.86
CA PRO A 603 -3.90 0.73 -10.00
C PRO A 603 -3.29 0.69 -11.41
N GLY A 604 -2.13 0.02 -11.52
CA GLY A 604 -1.57 -0.34 -12.83
C GLY A 604 -0.84 0.80 -13.55
N VAL A 605 -0.46 1.89 -12.87
CA VAL A 605 0.43 2.90 -13.44
C VAL A 605 1.85 2.61 -12.97
N ASP A 606 2.76 2.33 -13.91
CA ASP A 606 4.18 2.13 -13.62
C ASP A 606 4.83 3.50 -13.39
N SER A 607 5.42 3.69 -12.22
CA SER A 607 6.18 4.88 -11.90
C SER A 607 7.61 4.77 -12.45
N ASN A 608 8.07 5.77 -13.20
CA ASN A 608 9.47 5.85 -13.64
C ASN A 608 10.47 5.78 -12.49
N SER A 609 10.08 6.21 -11.30
CA SER A 609 10.91 6.22 -10.10
C SER A 609 11.01 4.85 -9.39
N ALA A 610 10.26 3.83 -9.83
CA ALA A 610 10.30 2.51 -9.23
C ALA A 610 11.67 1.83 -9.43
N TYR A 611 12.35 1.53 -8.33
CA TYR A 611 13.64 0.85 -8.37
C TYR A 611 13.49 -0.60 -8.83
N PRO A 612 14.33 -1.11 -9.76
CA PRO A 612 14.25 -2.49 -10.21
C PRO A 612 14.40 -3.49 -9.06
N THR A 613 13.64 -4.57 -9.11
CA THR A 613 13.75 -5.65 -8.12
C THR A 613 15.09 -6.35 -8.27
N ALA A 614 15.89 -6.36 -7.20
CA ALA A 614 17.18 -7.05 -7.18
C ALA A 614 17.03 -8.51 -6.78
N THR A 615 17.79 -9.40 -7.42
CA THR A 615 18.02 -10.76 -6.93
C THR A 615 18.83 -10.70 -5.64
N GLN A 616 18.33 -11.34 -4.58
CA GLN A 616 18.99 -11.37 -3.28
C GLN A 616 19.42 -12.77 -2.93
N LEU A 617 20.69 -12.94 -2.58
CA LEU A 617 21.23 -14.20 -2.04
C LEU A 617 21.57 -14.00 -0.57
N SER A 618 21.17 -14.93 0.27
CA SER A 618 21.41 -14.89 1.71
C SER A 618 21.90 -16.25 2.21
N LEU A 619 22.95 -16.23 3.04
CA LEU A 619 23.40 -17.37 3.82
C LEU A 619 22.94 -17.17 5.26
N GLY A 620 22.32 -18.17 5.86
CA GLY A 620 21.82 -18.11 7.22
C GLY A 620 22.22 -19.30 8.07
N LEU A 621 22.36 -19.03 9.36
CA LEU A 621 22.63 -20.02 10.40
C LEU A 621 21.59 -19.87 11.52
N THR A 622 20.92 -20.97 11.83
CA THR A 622 20.00 -21.04 12.98
C THR A 622 20.56 -22.00 14.01
N LEU A 623 20.77 -21.54 15.22
CA LEU A 623 21.18 -22.36 16.36
C LEU A 623 20.02 -22.41 17.36
N ARG A 624 19.71 -23.62 17.84
CA ARG A 624 18.75 -23.84 18.92
C ARG A 624 19.51 -24.45 20.11
N PHE A 625 19.59 -23.71 21.16
CA PHE A 625 20.15 -24.15 22.44
C PHE A 625 19.11 -24.89 23.27
N LYS A 626 19.58 -25.71 24.25
CA LYS A 626 18.71 -26.41 25.22
C LYS A 626 18.19 -25.47 26.28
#